data_9b9a30b5ea22b7f63c5bab66ab25ba68
#
_entry.id   9b9a30b5ea22b7f63c5bab66ab25ba68
#
_cell.length_a   1.000
_cell.length_b   1.000
_cell.length_c   1.000
_cell.angle_alpha   90.00
_cell.angle_beta   90.00
_cell.angle_gamma   90.00
#
_symmetry.space_group_name_H-M   'P 1'
#
loop_
_entity.id
_entity.type
_entity.pdbx_description
1 polymer ?
#
loop_
_entity_poly.entity_id
_entity_poly.type
_entity_poly.pdbx_seq_one_letter_code
_entity_poly.pdbx_strand_id
1 'polypeptide(L)'
;NEEKFEISKKAVEDIEKGGSKEAFAKSDHPMLKGWSYRDMWWMTENAHGAFTARGVYGQTIYIDPKAAMVIVRLASHPVAANSANDAYSLPAYQAVADYLKTKK
;
A
#
# COMPACT_ATOMS: atom_id res chain seq x y z
N ASN A 1 3.85 19.54 17.19
CA ASN A 1 5.00 20.02 16.52
C ASN A 1 5.62 18.95 15.65
N GLU A 2 5.59 19.13 14.37
CA GLU A 2 5.95 18.08 13.44
C GLU A 2 7.40 17.64 13.56
N GLU A 3 8.33 18.49 14.00
CA GLU A 3 9.72 18.06 14.12
C GLU A 3 9.95 17.02 15.19
N LYS A 4 8.99 16.76 16.03
CA LYS A 4 9.12 15.75 17.08
C LYS A 4 8.86 14.35 16.61
N PHE A 5 8.25 14.21 15.44
CA PHE A 5 7.84 12.92 14.92
C PHE A 5 8.45 12.64 13.56
N GLU A 6 9.56 13.29 13.28
CA GLU A 6 10.11 13.15 11.97
C GLU A 6 10.66 11.78 11.68
N ILE A 7 10.18 11.28 10.58
CA ILE A 7 10.85 10.24 9.83
C ILE A 7 11.62 11.00 8.77
N SER A 8 12.88 10.69 8.57
CA SER A 8 13.68 11.45 7.63
C SER A 8 13.06 11.42 6.23
N LYS A 9 13.08 12.55 5.56
CA LYS A 9 12.58 12.64 4.20
C LYS A 9 13.26 11.63 3.29
N LYS A 10 14.58 11.44 3.49
CA LYS A 10 15.33 10.45 2.72
C LYS A 10 14.80 9.04 2.91
N ALA A 11 14.41 8.68 4.13
CA ALA A 11 13.86 7.36 4.39
C ALA A 11 12.55 7.14 3.64
N VAL A 12 11.69 8.15 3.62
CA VAL A 12 10.41 8.07 2.88
C VAL A 12 10.66 7.97 1.38
N GLU A 13 11.54 8.79 0.85
CA GLU A 13 11.89 8.74 -0.56
C GLU A 13 12.47 7.38 -0.95
N ASP A 14 13.27 6.79 -0.06
CA ASP A 14 13.86 5.48 -0.28
C ASP A 14 12.80 4.38 -0.35
N ILE A 15 11.81 4.44 0.52
CA ILE A 15 10.67 3.53 0.49
C ILE A 15 9.89 3.71 -0.81
N GLU A 16 9.63 4.94 -1.20
CA GLU A 16 8.83 5.25 -2.38
C GLU A 16 9.47 4.79 -3.69
N LYS A 17 10.78 4.61 -3.72
CA LYS A 17 11.46 4.04 -4.89
C LYS A 17 11.02 2.60 -5.18
N GLY A 18 10.53 1.90 -4.15
CA GLY A 18 10.13 0.51 -4.30
C GLY A 18 11.30 -0.44 -4.44
N GLY A 19 10.97 -1.69 -4.67
CA GLY A 19 11.92 -2.77 -4.84
C GLY A 19 11.97 -3.29 -6.28
N SER A 20 12.54 -4.48 -6.45
CA SER A 20 12.62 -5.12 -7.75
C SER A 20 11.28 -5.76 -8.12
N LYS A 21 10.68 -5.29 -9.21
CA LYS A 21 9.44 -5.89 -9.74
C LYS A 21 9.70 -7.31 -10.23
N GLU A 22 10.88 -7.56 -10.79
CA GLU A 22 11.26 -8.89 -11.29
C GLU A 22 11.38 -9.89 -10.15
N ALA A 23 11.99 -9.48 -9.04
CA ALA A 23 12.08 -10.33 -7.86
C ALA A 23 10.69 -10.60 -7.26
N PHE A 24 9.85 -9.59 -7.22
CA PHE A 24 8.48 -9.73 -6.71
C PHE A 24 7.65 -10.68 -7.58
N ALA A 25 7.81 -10.60 -8.89
CA ALA A 25 7.08 -11.44 -9.84
C ALA A 25 7.37 -12.94 -9.62
N LYS A 26 8.51 -13.26 -9.02
CA LYS A 26 8.89 -14.63 -8.70
C LYS A 26 8.47 -15.08 -7.31
N SER A 27 7.81 -14.20 -6.56
CA SER A 27 7.32 -14.51 -5.22
C SER A 27 5.97 -15.22 -5.26
N ASP A 28 5.51 -15.65 -4.10
CA ASP A 28 4.24 -16.36 -3.96
C ASP A 28 3.03 -15.43 -3.89
N HIS A 29 3.06 -14.33 -4.66
CA HIS A 29 1.98 -13.35 -4.65
C HIS A 29 1.47 -13.05 -6.07
N PRO A 30 0.93 -14.06 -6.77
CA PRO A 30 0.52 -13.88 -8.16
C PRO A 30 -0.64 -12.89 -8.35
N MET A 31 -1.40 -12.62 -7.29
CA MET A 31 -2.51 -11.66 -7.35
C MET A 31 -2.07 -10.21 -7.35
N LEU A 32 -0.80 -9.94 -7.02
CA LEU A 32 -0.27 -8.59 -6.90
C LEU A 32 0.71 -8.32 -8.04
N LYS A 33 0.22 -8.47 -9.26
CA LYS A 33 1.05 -8.28 -10.45
C LYS A 33 1.55 -6.86 -10.57
N GLY A 34 2.84 -6.73 -10.88
CA GLY A 34 3.47 -5.43 -11.06
C GLY A 34 3.90 -4.75 -9.77
N TRP A 35 3.64 -5.35 -8.63
CA TRP A 35 4.03 -4.79 -7.35
C TRP A 35 5.53 -5.00 -7.07
N SER A 36 6.02 -4.32 -6.05
CA SER A 36 7.35 -4.55 -5.49
C SER A 36 7.29 -4.48 -3.98
N TYR A 37 8.39 -4.86 -3.33
CA TYR A 37 8.46 -4.88 -1.86
C TYR A 37 9.80 -4.28 -1.44
N ARG A 38 9.76 -3.34 -0.49
CA ARG A 38 10.96 -2.70 0.02
C ARG A 38 10.75 -2.23 1.44
N ASP A 39 11.72 -2.51 2.30
CA ASP A 39 11.73 -2.01 3.68
C ASP A 39 10.42 -2.30 4.42
N MET A 40 9.88 -3.50 4.19
CA MET A 40 8.64 -4.00 4.79
C MET A 40 7.37 -3.34 4.23
N TRP A 41 7.49 -2.51 3.20
CA TRP A 41 6.35 -1.92 2.51
C TRP A 41 6.08 -2.61 1.19
N TRP A 42 4.80 -2.76 0.90
CA TRP A 42 4.31 -3.34 -0.36
C TRP A 42 3.97 -2.19 -1.29
N MET A 43 4.74 -2.05 -2.37
CA MET A 43 4.56 -0.97 -3.34
C MET A 43 3.61 -1.44 -4.43
N THR A 44 2.48 -0.75 -4.62
CA THR A 44 1.52 -1.15 -5.66
C THR A 44 2.04 -0.87 -7.06
N GLU A 45 2.96 0.08 -7.18
CA GLU A 45 3.50 0.55 -8.46
C GLU A 45 2.43 1.14 -9.36
N ASN A 46 1.31 1.60 -8.80
CA ASN A 46 0.27 2.26 -9.55
C ASN A 46 0.66 3.72 -9.87
N ALA A 47 -0.17 4.40 -10.66
CA ALA A 47 0.10 5.78 -11.08
C ALA A 47 0.16 6.77 -9.92
N HIS A 48 -0.43 6.43 -8.77
CA HIS A 48 -0.42 7.28 -7.58
C HIS A 48 0.80 7.04 -6.70
N GLY A 49 1.58 6.00 -6.95
CA GLY A 49 2.68 5.62 -6.08
C GLY A 49 2.21 5.10 -4.73
N ALA A 50 1.03 4.50 -4.67
CA ALA A 50 0.46 3.99 -3.43
C ALA A 50 1.28 2.82 -2.87
N PHE A 51 1.38 2.76 -1.56
CA PHE A 51 2.06 1.67 -0.87
C PHE A 51 1.33 1.32 0.41
N THR A 52 1.57 0.10 0.91
CA THR A 52 0.76 -0.44 1.98
C THR A 52 1.57 -1.32 2.91
N ALA A 53 1.24 -1.28 4.18
CA ALA A 53 1.66 -2.27 5.16
C ALA A 53 0.50 -3.24 5.34
N ARG A 54 0.79 -4.53 5.32
CA ARG A 54 -0.25 -5.57 5.31
C ARG A 54 -0.02 -6.55 6.45
N GLY A 55 -1.04 -6.76 7.25
CA GLY A 55 -1.04 -7.77 8.29
C GLY A 55 -2.04 -8.89 7.95
N VAL A 56 -1.94 -10.00 8.67
CA VAL A 56 -2.87 -11.12 8.47
C VAL A 56 -4.28 -10.73 8.90
N TYR A 57 -5.26 -11.44 8.39
CA TYR A 57 -6.69 -11.28 8.72
C TYR A 57 -7.25 -9.89 8.33
N GLY A 58 -6.62 -9.23 7.36
CA GLY A 58 -7.15 -7.99 6.80
C GLY A 58 -6.63 -6.70 7.41
N GLN A 59 -5.61 -6.75 8.28
CA GLN A 59 -5.01 -5.54 8.81
C GLN A 59 -4.30 -4.79 7.68
N THR A 60 -4.50 -3.48 7.59
CA THR A 60 -3.93 -2.70 6.48
C THR A 60 -3.67 -1.27 6.90
N ILE A 61 -2.53 -0.73 6.46
CA ILE A 61 -2.30 0.70 6.34
C ILE A 61 -2.02 0.94 4.86
N TYR A 62 -2.86 1.72 4.21
CA TYR A 62 -2.73 2.00 2.78
C TYR A 62 -2.52 3.49 2.59
N ILE A 63 -1.42 3.86 1.95
CA ILE A 63 -1.02 5.24 1.78
C ILE A 63 -1.00 5.58 0.30
N ASP A 64 -1.74 6.63 -0.06
CA ASP A 64 -1.76 7.13 -1.42
C ASP A 64 -1.26 8.58 -1.40
N PRO A 65 0.02 8.81 -1.78
CA PRO A 65 0.60 10.14 -1.73
C PRO A 65 -0.10 11.13 -2.66
N LYS A 66 -0.52 10.67 -3.82
CA LYS A 66 -1.12 11.55 -4.82
C LYS A 66 -2.50 12.03 -4.40
N ALA A 67 -3.25 11.20 -3.70
CA ALA A 67 -4.55 11.58 -3.14
C ALA A 67 -4.41 12.22 -1.76
N ALA A 68 -3.21 12.25 -1.18
CA ALA A 68 -2.96 12.65 0.20
C ALA A 68 -3.88 11.89 1.16
N MET A 69 -3.95 10.57 0.98
CA MET A 69 -4.90 9.71 1.67
C MET A 69 -4.19 8.60 2.43
N VAL A 70 -4.68 8.33 3.64
CA VAL A 70 -4.26 7.16 4.41
C VAL A 70 -5.51 6.41 4.82
N ILE A 71 -5.55 5.11 4.55
CA ILE A 71 -6.59 4.22 5.04
C ILE A 71 -5.95 3.30 6.08
N VAL A 72 -6.56 3.25 7.26
CA VAL A 72 -6.20 2.27 8.28
C VAL A 72 -7.39 1.35 8.46
N ARG A 73 -7.15 0.05 8.35
CA ARG A 73 -8.20 -0.93 8.51
C ARG A 73 -7.77 -1.96 9.55
N LEU A 74 -8.58 -2.10 10.58
CA LEU A 74 -8.45 -3.16 11.56
C LEU A 74 -9.58 -4.14 11.29
N ALA A 75 -9.25 -5.40 11.09
CA ALA A 75 -10.23 -6.39 10.69
C ALA A 75 -9.92 -7.75 11.31
N SER A 76 -10.89 -8.63 11.29
CA SER A 76 -10.72 -10.02 11.72
C SER A 76 -11.39 -10.94 10.70
N HIS A 77 -10.83 -10.92 9.48
CA HIS A 77 -11.33 -11.79 8.41
C HIS A 77 -11.11 -13.26 8.79
N PRO A 78 -11.99 -14.17 8.35
CA PRO A 78 -11.86 -15.59 8.71
C PRO A 78 -10.60 -16.24 8.16
N VAL A 79 -10.02 -15.71 7.09
CA VAL A 79 -8.83 -16.28 6.45
C VAL A 79 -7.64 -15.32 6.67
N ALA A 80 -6.50 -15.88 7.06
CA ALA A 80 -5.31 -15.08 7.35
C ALA A 80 -4.76 -14.38 6.10
N ALA A 81 -4.80 -15.05 4.95
CA ALA A 81 -4.23 -14.51 3.72
C ALA A 81 -5.11 -13.40 3.14
N ASN A 82 -4.50 -12.24 2.90
CA ASN A 82 -5.22 -11.09 2.35
C ASN A 82 -5.68 -11.29 0.91
N SER A 83 -5.07 -12.20 0.19
CA SER A 83 -5.46 -12.51 -1.19
C SER A 83 -6.94 -12.87 -1.33
N ALA A 84 -7.54 -13.41 -0.26
CA ALA A 84 -8.97 -13.73 -0.26
C ALA A 84 -9.85 -12.50 -0.47
N ASN A 85 -9.36 -11.31 -0.10
CA ASN A 85 -10.14 -10.08 -0.14
C ASN A 85 -9.56 -9.01 -1.04
N ASP A 86 -8.37 -9.20 -1.59
CA ASP A 86 -7.70 -8.18 -2.41
C ASP A 86 -8.53 -7.77 -3.63
N ALA A 87 -9.26 -8.70 -4.22
CA ALA A 87 -10.10 -8.41 -5.38
C ALA A 87 -11.17 -7.36 -5.10
N TYR A 88 -11.56 -7.20 -3.83
CA TYR A 88 -12.56 -6.21 -3.42
C TYR A 88 -11.91 -5.00 -2.74
N SER A 89 -10.92 -5.24 -1.88
CA SER A 89 -10.32 -4.20 -1.05
C SER A 89 -9.47 -3.23 -1.86
N LEU A 90 -8.63 -3.73 -2.74
CA LEU A 90 -7.72 -2.87 -3.50
C LEU A 90 -8.47 -1.93 -4.45
N PRO A 91 -9.45 -2.38 -5.24
CA PRO A 91 -10.24 -1.45 -6.04
C PRO A 91 -11.02 -0.44 -5.21
N ALA A 92 -11.48 -0.84 -4.02
CA ALA A 92 -12.18 0.07 -3.12
C ALA A 92 -11.27 1.20 -2.65
N TYR A 93 -10.04 0.88 -2.27
CA TYR A 93 -9.07 1.90 -1.87
C TYR A 93 -8.77 2.86 -3.01
N GLN A 94 -8.61 2.34 -4.21
CA GLN A 94 -8.36 3.17 -5.39
C GLN A 94 -9.55 4.09 -5.68
N ALA A 95 -10.77 3.59 -5.55
CA ALA A 95 -11.97 4.38 -5.77
C ALA A 95 -12.06 5.54 -4.78
N VAL A 96 -11.74 5.31 -3.51
CA VAL A 96 -11.70 6.39 -2.50
C VAL A 96 -10.64 7.42 -2.85
N ALA A 97 -9.45 6.95 -3.25
CA ALA A 97 -8.36 7.85 -3.65
C ALA A 97 -8.75 8.73 -4.82
N ASP A 98 -9.37 8.14 -5.83
CA ASP A 98 -9.81 8.88 -7.02
C ASP A 98 -10.86 9.92 -6.65
N TYR A 99 -11.79 9.56 -5.79
CA TYR A 99 -12.80 10.50 -5.30
C TYR A 99 -12.17 11.67 -4.56
N LEU A 100 -11.23 11.38 -3.66
CA LEU A 100 -10.57 12.42 -2.87
C LEU A 100 -9.76 13.37 -3.74
N LYS A 101 -9.17 12.87 -4.80
CA LYS A 101 -8.45 13.74 -5.76
C LYS A 101 -9.38 14.77 -6.41
N THR A 102 -10.62 14.42 -6.65
CA THR A 102 -11.58 15.36 -7.27
C THR A 102 -11.97 16.50 -6.32
N LYS A 103 -11.70 16.35 -5.01
CA LYS A 103 -12.05 17.35 -3.99
C LYS A 103 -10.92 18.35 -3.74
N LYS A 104 -9.81 18.24 -4.42
CA LYS A 104 -8.63 19.09 -4.17
C LYS A 104 -8.39 20.14 -5.24
#